data_b5d371e911cc22ae039903a4545405f2
#
_entry.id   b5d371e911cc22ae039903a4545405f2
#
_cell.length_a   1.000
_cell.length_b   1.000
_cell.length_c   1.000
_cell.angle_alpha   90.00
_cell.angle_beta   90.00
_cell.angle_gamma   90.00
#
_symmetry.space_group_name_H-M   'P 1'
#
loop_
_entity.id
_entity.type
_entity.pdbx_description
1 polymer ?
#
loop_
_entity_poly.entity_id
_entity_poly.type
_entity_poly.pdbx_seq_one_letter_code
_entity_poly.pdbx_strand_id
1 'polypeptide(L)'
;MKRRTFSFILTPNLPLGVTARAKNNGTLARNLTDLVVAAFEHEKNTTDVTRNVVLILPLLLAGAACVTPPTPAVDASPLFQESFDKRQTLPTAFTPVNGSATVVAAEGGRHLELPATPKSEHGVLFGPAIAEGFRVGARFRGAAGEQDETTFAVGLSGLDGYRLRVNPERQQLELSRDTAVVQSVPFQSALGQWTHLRLQVRTLPGLQWAVQGKAWNESQQEPEAWTLEWTDTAKPELGQAAVWGTPLGGEPVAADDIRLWLVD
;
A
#
# COMPACT_ATOMS: atom_id res chain seq x y z
N MET A 1 -23.34 -29.83 -37.13
CA MET A 1 -24.58 -29.10 -36.77
C MET A 1 -25.30 -29.84 -35.67
N LYS A 2 -25.14 -29.44 -34.40
CA LYS A 2 -26.00 -29.86 -33.28
C LYS A 2 -26.01 -28.71 -32.27
N ARG A 3 -27.13 -28.01 -32.23
CA ARG A 3 -27.42 -26.96 -31.21
C ARG A 3 -27.75 -27.66 -29.89
N ARG A 4 -27.08 -27.26 -28.80
CA ARG A 4 -27.50 -27.60 -27.44
C ARG A 4 -28.19 -26.39 -26.82
N THR A 5 -29.46 -26.59 -26.53
CA THR A 5 -30.33 -25.64 -25.80
C THR A 5 -30.09 -25.87 -24.30
N PHE A 6 -29.78 -24.82 -23.55
CA PHE A 6 -29.80 -24.86 -22.10
C PHE A 6 -31.05 -24.15 -21.59
N SER A 7 -31.88 -24.89 -20.87
CA SER A 7 -33.04 -24.39 -20.14
C SER A 7 -32.62 -23.94 -18.75
N PHE A 8 -32.91 -22.69 -18.38
CA PHE A 8 -32.83 -22.21 -17.00
C PHE A 8 -34.22 -22.29 -16.36
N ILE A 9 -34.28 -22.99 -15.21
CA ILE A 9 -35.45 -23.03 -14.34
C ILE A 9 -35.33 -21.88 -13.35
N LEU A 10 -36.24 -20.92 -13.39
CA LEU A 10 -36.45 -19.87 -12.41
C LEU A 10 -37.40 -20.36 -11.32
N THR A 11 -36.97 -20.37 -10.07
CA THR A 11 -37.85 -20.46 -8.91
C THR A 11 -38.13 -19.06 -8.35
N PRO A 12 -39.40 -18.73 -8.05
CA PRO A 12 -39.77 -17.41 -7.53
C PRO A 12 -39.89 -17.43 -6.01
N ASN A 13 -39.16 -16.52 -5.32
CA ASN A 13 -39.54 -16.04 -4.01
C ASN A 13 -38.92 -14.65 -3.79
N LEU A 14 -39.71 -13.60 -4.01
CA LEU A 14 -39.46 -12.24 -3.59
C LEU A 14 -40.63 -11.75 -2.75
N PRO A 15 -40.43 -11.17 -1.58
CA PRO A 15 -41.43 -10.34 -0.94
C PRO A 15 -41.36 -8.89 -1.46
N LEU A 16 -42.54 -8.33 -1.64
CA LEU A 16 -42.88 -6.99 -2.05
C LEU A 16 -42.19 -5.91 -1.21
N GLY A 17 -41.53 -4.96 -1.84
CA GLY A 17 -40.98 -3.78 -1.25
C GLY A 17 -40.90 -2.60 -2.23
N VAL A 18 -41.94 -1.79 -2.24
CA VAL A 18 -42.01 -0.36 -2.57
C VAL A 18 -41.01 0.21 -3.60
N THR A 19 -41.48 0.43 -4.81
CA THR A 19 -40.83 1.26 -5.82
C THR A 19 -41.08 2.75 -5.56
N ALA A 20 -40.07 3.49 -5.10
CA ALA A 20 -40.06 4.95 -5.14
C ALA A 20 -39.35 5.40 -6.40
N ARG A 21 -40.08 5.99 -7.33
CA ARG A 21 -39.58 6.60 -8.58
C ARG A 21 -39.06 8.00 -8.25
N ALA A 22 -37.77 8.16 -8.07
CA ALA A 22 -37.15 9.50 -7.94
C ALA A 22 -37.01 10.13 -9.32
N LYS A 23 -37.74 11.23 -9.57
CA LYS A 23 -37.50 12.16 -10.66
C LYS A 23 -36.29 13.03 -10.30
N ASN A 24 -35.30 13.03 -11.19
CA ASN A 24 -34.16 13.96 -11.14
C ASN A 24 -34.66 15.40 -11.14
N ASN A 25 -34.32 16.16 -10.10
CA ASN A 25 -33.99 17.57 -10.22
C ASN A 25 -32.94 17.88 -9.14
N GLY A 26 -31.75 18.24 -9.59
CA GLY A 26 -30.61 18.49 -8.73
C GLY A 26 -30.79 19.73 -7.88
N THR A 27 -30.46 19.56 -6.66
CA THR A 27 -29.70 20.51 -5.80
C THR A 27 -29.46 19.81 -4.46
N LEU A 28 -28.24 19.39 -4.24
CA LEU A 28 -27.80 18.93 -2.92
C LEU A 28 -27.76 20.14 -1.98
N ALA A 29 -28.54 20.10 -0.92
CA ALA A 29 -28.47 21.06 0.18
C ALA A 29 -27.07 21.00 0.83
N ARG A 30 -26.37 22.12 0.82
CA ARG A 30 -24.94 22.18 1.19
C ARG A 30 -24.63 22.47 2.66
N ASN A 31 -25.64 22.64 3.54
CA ASN A 31 -25.37 22.93 4.95
C ASN A 31 -26.48 22.41 5.87
N LEU A 32 -26.08 21.96 7.05
CA LEU A 32 -26.97 21.52 8.15
C LEU A 32 -28.00 22.61 8.59
N THR A 33 -27.76 23.86 8.27
CA THR A 33 -28.65 24.99 8.56
C THR A 33 -29.94 24.91 7.74
N ASP A 34 -29.94 24.33 6.55
CA ASP A 34 -31.14 24.24 5.69
C ASP A 34 -32.12 23.18 6.20
N LEU A 35 -31.62 22.18 6.96
CA LEU A 35 -32.48 21.14 7.57
C LEU A 35 -33.24 21.62 8.79
N VAL A 36 -32.72 22.62 9.51
CA VAL A 36 -33.34 23.18 10.73
C VAL A 36 -34.45 24.14 10.35
N VAL A 37 -34.32 24.89 9.25
CA VAL A 37 -35.35 25.86 8.81
C VAL A 37 -36.57 25.13 8.24
N ALA A 38 -36.41 24.00 7.56
CA ALA A 38 -37.53 23.23 7.02
C ALA A 38 -38.41 22.57 8.11
N ALA A 39 -37.86 22.34 9.31
CA ALA A 39 -38.62 21.79 10.43
C ALA A 39 -39.50 22.83 11.15
N PHE A 40 -39.21 24.13 10.98
CA PHE A 40 -39.96 25.20 11.65
C PHE A 40 -41.15 25.74 10.84
N GLU A 41 -41.27 25.42 9.55
CA GLU A 41 -42.39 25.92 8.75
C GLU A 41 -43.61 24.99 8.72
N HIS A 42 -43.56 23.80 9.32
CA HIS A 42 -44.68 22.86 9.32
C HIS A 42 -45.59 22.92 10.56
N GLU A 43 -45.31 23.82 11.50
CA GLU A 43 -46.06 23.89 12.78
C GLU A 43 -46.89 25.17 12.97
N LYS A 44 -47.37 25.75 11.88
CA LYS A 44 -48.30 26.93 11.95
C LYS A 44 -49.72 26.57 11.56
N ASN A 45 -50.32 25.53 12.12
CA ASN A 45 -51.78 25.41 12.08
C ASN A 45 -52.31 24.45 13.12
N THR A 46 -52.38 24.86 14.37
CA THR A 46 -53.41 24.42 15.33
C THR A 46 -53.44 25.38 16.51
N THR A 47 -54.58 25.94 16.70
CA THR A 47 -54.96 26.86 17.75
C THR A 47 -55.07 26.20 19.14
N ASP A 48 -54.66 26.97 20.13
CA ASP A 48 -55.09 26.95 21.54
C ASP A 48 -54.74 25.72 22.40
N VAL A 49 -53.77 25.91 23.30
CA VAL A 49 -53.92 25.69 24.76
C VAL A 49 -52.69 26.27 25.48
N THR A 50 -52.91 27.31 26.32
CA THR A 50 -51.96 27.85 27.29
C THR A 50 -51.39 26.77 28.20
N ARG A 51 -50.07 26.50 28.10
CA ARG A 51 -49.33 25.79 29.14
C ARG A 51 -47.91 26.31 29.20
N ASN A 52 -47.55 26.95 30.29
CA ASN A 52 -46.21 27.44 30.58
C ASN A 52 -45.19 26.31 30.47
N VAL A 53 -44.46 26.27 29.40
CA VAL A 53 -43.26 25.42 29.27
C VAL A 53 -42.06 26.33 29.46
N VAL A 54 -41.41 26.20 30.62
CA VAL A 54 -40.09 26.79 30.87
C VAL A 54 -39.09 26.05 30.01
N LEU A 55 -38.69 26.67 28.92
CA LEU A 55 -37.59 26.15 28.05
C LEU A 55 -36.28 26.34 28.80
N ILE A 56 -35.78 25.28 29.44
CA ILE A 56 -34.41 25.20 29.90
C ILE A 56 -33.57 24.84 28.65
N LEU A 57 -32.91 25.83 28.08
CA LEU A 57 -31.95 25.66 26.99
C LEU A 57 -30.64 25.11 27.58
N PRO A 58 -30.23 23.84 27.33
CA PRO A 58 -28.91 23.40 27.73
C PRO A 58 -27.90 24.09 26.80
N LEU A 59 -27.11 25.00 27.37
CA LEU A 59 -25.94 25.59 26.74
C LEU A 59 -24.88 24.50 26.58
N LEU A 60 -24.92 23.78 25.46
CA LEU A 60 -23.85 22.86 25.03
C LEU A 60 -22.63 23.72 24.64
N LEU A 61 -21.73 23.95 25.61
CA LEU A 61 -20.37 24.34 25.31
C LEU A 61 -19.72 23.17 24.56
N ALA A 62 -19.75 23.20 23.23
CA ALA A 62 -18.91 22.37 22.40
C ALA A 62 -17.47 22.87 22.58
N GLY A 63 -16.75 22.28 23.53
CA GLY A 63 -15.29 22.39 23.59
C GLY A 63 -14.72 21.85 22.29
N ALA A 64 -14.31 22.73 21.37
CA ALA A 64 -13.46 22.35 20.26
C ALA A 64 -12.12 21.86 20.82
N ALA A 65 -12.03 20.57 21.10
CA ALA A 65 -10.74 19.95 21.30
C ALA A 65 -9.96 20.16 19.99
N CYS A 66 -8.94 21.02 20.01
CA CYS A 66 -7.93 21.06 18.95
C CYS A 66 -7.29 19.67 18.93
N VAL A 67 -7.78 18.82 18.05
CA VAL A 67 -7.06 17.60 17.67
C VAL A 67 -5.86 18.09 16.86
N THR A 68 -4.72 18.22 17.51
CA THR A 68 -3.45 18.40 16.81
C THR A 68 -3.29 17.19 15.89
N PRO A 69 -3.11 17.40 14.56
CA PRO A 69 -2.84 16.28 13.68
C PRO A 69 -1.59 15.54 14.23
N PRO A 70 -1.57 14.22 14.21
CA PRO A 70 -0.40 13.47 14.66
C PRO A 70 0.81 13.97 13.86
N THR A 71 1.84 14.39 14.58
CA THR A 71 3.12 14.74 13.96
C THR A 71 3.60 13.49 13.22
N PRO A 72 3.90 13.58 11.91
CA PRO A 72 4.40 12.44 11.19
C PRO A 72 5.61 11.88 11.96
N ALA A 73 5.58 10.59 12.24
CA ALA A 73 6.68 9.93 12.93
C ALA A 73 7.94 10.15 12.08
N VAL A 74 8.88 10.93 12.60
CA VAL A 74 10.19 11.10 11.95
C VAL A 74 10.84 9.72 11.99
N ASP A 75 11.04 9.12 10.83
CA ASP A 75 11.78 7.86 10.74
C ASP A 75 13.14 8.05 11.45
N ALA A 76 13.48 7.10 12.32
CA ALA A 76 14.81 7.04 12.91
C ALA A 76 15.87 7.07 11.78
N SER A 77 17.08 7.56 12.08
CA SER A 77 18.16 7.52 11.09
C SER A 77 18.39 6.09 10.60
N PRO A 78 18.49 5.85 9.29
CA PRO A 78 18.68 4.50 8.77
C PRO A 78 20.04 3.93 9.21
N LEU A 79 20.06 2.65 9.52
CA LEU A 79 21.28 1.88 9.77
C LEU A 79 22.16 1.76 8.50
N PHE A 80 21.50 1.69 7.35
CA PHE A 80 22.13 1.64 6.03
C PHE A 80 21.32 2.49 5.05
N GLN A 81 22.03 3.26 4.21
CA GLN A 81 21.42 4.08 3.16
C GLN A 81 22.34 4.16 1.94
N GLU A 82 21.78 4.00 0.74
CA GLU A 82 22.47 4.21 -0.52
C GLU A 82 21.51 4.79 -1.57
N SER A 83 21.88 5.91 -2.19
CA SER A 83 21.15 6.58 -3.28
C SER A 83 21.90 6.53 -4.62
N PHE A 84 23.06 5.91 -4.66
CA PHE A 84 23.94 5.76 -5.82
C PHE A 84 24.44 7.05 -6.50
N ASP A 85 23.94 8.22 -6.16
CA ASP A 85 24.29 9.50 -6.82
C ASP A 85 25.79 9.76 -6.92
N LYS A 86 26.55 9.34 -5.91
CA LYS A 86 28.00 9.51 -5.83
C LYS A 86 28.79 8.26 -6.23
N ARG A 87 28.13 7.24 -6.77
CA ARG A 87 28.73 5.96 -7.13
C ARG A 87 28.93 5.84 -8.63
N GLN A 88 30.03 5.27 -9.04
CA GLN A 88 30.28 4.88 -10.43
C GLN A 88 30.16 3.38 -10.64
N THR A 89 30.36 2.60 -9.59
CA THR A 89 30.27 1.14 -9.56
C THR A 89 29.46 0.68 -8.38
N LEU A 90 29.00 -0.56 -8.41
CA LEU A 90 28.30 -1.19 -7.31
C LEU A 90 29.17 -1.17 -6.03
N PRO A 91 28.72 -0.61 -4.90
CA PRO A 91 29.46 -0.64 -3.66
C PRO A 91 29.67 -2.07 -3.15
N THR A 92 30.81 -2.33 -2.50
CA THR A 92 31.16 -3.64 -1.94
C THR A 92 30.20 -4.15 -0.84
N ALA A 93 29.38 -3.27 -0.31
CA ALA A 93 28.32 -3.63 0.65
C ALA A 93 27.13 -4.37 0.00
N PHE A 94 27.10 -4.45 -1.33
CA PHE A 94 26.09 -5.15 -2.10
C PHE A 94 26.63 -6.44 -2.68
N THR A 95 25.88 -7.53 -2.52
CA THR A 95 26.20 -8.84 -3.09
C THR A 95 25.14 -9.20 -4.14
N PRO A 96 25.51 -9.21 -5.45
CA PRO A 96 24.59 -9.60 -6.50
C PRO A 96 24.14 -11.06 -6.38
N VAL A 97 22.87 -11.31 -6.77
CA VAL A 97 22.26 -12.64 -6.84
C VAL A 97 21.71 -12.84 -8.24
N ASN A 98 22.05 -13.97 -8.85
CA ASN A 98 21.61 -14.36 -10.20
C ASN A 98 21.98 -13.34 -11.29
N GLY A 99 23.21 -12.87 -11.30
CA GLY A 99 23.71 -11.95 -12.33
C GLY A 99 24.53 -10.82 -11.77
N SER A 100 24.75 -9.78 -12.58
CA SER A 100 25.48 -8.57 -12.20
C SER A 100 24.50 -7.40 -12.08
N ALA A 101 24.65 -6.61 -11.04
CA ALA A 101 23.96 -5.33 -10.93
C ALA A 101 24.93 -4.20 -11.25
N THR A 102 24.47 -3.15 -11.90
CA THR A 102 25.31 -2.02 -12.35
C THR A 102 24.74 -0.69 -11.86
N VAL A 103 25.60 0.31 -11.68
CA VAL A 103 25.18 1.67 -11.35
C VAL A 103 25.20 2.50 -12.62
N VAL A 104 24.04 2.98 -13.04
CA VAL A 104 23.88 3.75 -14.27
C VAL A 104 23.52 5.20 -13.99
N ALA A 105 23.94 6.09 -14.90
CA ALA A 105 23.53 7.49 -14.87
C ALA A 105 22.20 7.65 -15.62
N ALA A 106 21.29 8.43 -15.05
CA ALA A 106 20.03 8.79 -15.68
C ALA A 106 19.69 10.26 -15.38
N GLU A 107 18.60 10.73 -15.97
CA GLU A 107 18.07 12.04 -15.62
C GLU A 107 17.65 12.07 -14.14
N GLY A 108 18.19 13.03 -13.40
CA GLY A 108 17.91 13.21 -11.96
C GLY A 108 18.85 12.47 -11.02
N GLY A 109 19.91 11.80 -11.49
CA GLY A 109 20.90 11.13 -10.62
C GLY A 109 21.42 9.81 -11.16
N ARG A 110 21.78 8.93 -10.26
CA ARG A 110 22.23 7.57 -10.58
C ARG A 110 21.40 6.57 -9.79
N HIS A 111 21.21 5.38 -10.34
CA HIS A 111 20.49 4.31 -9.68
C HIS A 111 21.15 2.95 -9.93
N LEU A 112 20.76 1.96 -9.16
CA LEU A 112 21.09 0.57 -9.39
C LEU A 112 20.22 0.02 -10.52
N GLU A 113 20.82 -0.67 -11.47
CA GLU A 113 20.14 -1.39 -12.55
C GLU A 113 20.35 -2.89 -12.40
N LEU A 114 19.25 -3.63 -12.26
CA LEU A 114 19.23 -5.08 -12.29
C LEU A 114 19.12 -5.58 -13.75
N PRO A 115 19.77 -6.71 -14.09
CA PRO A 115 19.86 -7.17 -15.48
C PRO A 115 18.52 -7.34 -16.19
N ALA A 116 18.53 -7.08 -17.49
CA ALA A 116 17.36 -7.16 -18.38
C ALA A 116 17.05 -8.58 -18.90
N THR A 117 17.50 -9.63 -18.22
CA THR A 117 17.25 -11.01 -18.66
C THR A 117 15.79 -11.39 -18.45
N PRO A 118 14.99 -11.58 -19.51
CA PRO A 118 13.56 -11.82 -19.39
C PRO A 118 13.24 -13.03 -18.52
N LYS A 119 12.24 -12.89 -17.63
CA LYS A 119 11.74 -13.95 -16.75
C LYS A 119 12.76 -14.52 -15.75
N SER A 120 13.91 -13.87 -15.62
CA SER A 120 14.92 -14.23 -14.62
C SER A 120 14.84 -13.26 -13.44
N GLU A 121 14.76 -13.81 -12.23
CA GLU A 121 14.82 -12.99 -11.03
C GLU A 121 16.28 -12.64 -10.72
N HIS A 122 16.54 -11.37 -10.57
CA HIS A 122 17.83 -10.81 -10.19
C HIS A 122 17.68 -10.01 -8.91
N GLY A 123 18.75 -9.94 -8.11
CA GLY A 123 18.71 -9.14 -6.89
C GLY A 123 20.07 -8.75 -6.38
N VAL A 124 20.07 -7.98 -5.32
CA VAL A 124 21.25 -7.70 -4.51
C VAL A 124 20.90 -7.80 -3.05
N LEU A 125 21.77 -8.46 -2.29
CA LEU A 125 21.74 -8.50 -0.83
C LEU A 125 22.57 -7.34 -0.29
N PHE A 126 22.19 -6.78 0.86
CA PHE A 126 22.90 -5.68 1.51
C PHE A 126 22.62 -5.61 3.01
N GLY A 127 23.47 -4.85 3.70
CA GLY A 127 23.37 -4.66 5.13
C GLY A 127 23.77 -5.91 5.94
N PRO A 128 23.62 -5.87 7.28
CA PRO A 128 23.92 -7.00 8.14
C PRO A 128 22.88 -8.11 8.01
N ALA A 129 23.27 -9.34 8.33
CA ALA A 129 22.35 -10.46 8.43
C ALA A 129 21.59 -10.38 9.77
N ILE A 130 20.26 -10.34 9.69
CA ILE A 130 19.39 -10.08 10.82
C ILE A 130 18.07 -10.86 10.63
N ALA A 131 17.46 -11.31 11.73
CA ALA A 131 16.22 -12.06 11.67
C ALA A 131 14.97 -11.19 11.84
N GLU A 132 15.02 -10.23 12.75
CA GLU A 132 13.85 -9.45 13.19
C GLU A 132 14.25 -8.06 13.69
N GLY A 133 13.30 -7.16 13.87
CA GLY A 133 13.57 -5.79 14.32
C GLY A 133 14.07 -4.89 13.20
N PHE A 134 13.65 -5.14 11.94
CA PHE A 134 14.13 -4.37 10.79
C PHE A 134 13.01 -3.93 9.87
N ARG A 135 13.28 -2.79 9.23
CA ARG A 135 12.51 -2.25 8.11
C ARG A 135 13.44 -2.01 6.94
N VAL A 136 13.06 -2.48 5.77
CA VAL A 136 13.73 -2.18 4.50
C VAL A 136 12.80 -1.31 3.64
N GLY A 137 13.40 -0.39 2.89
CA GLY A 137 12.70 0.43 1.90
C GLY A 137 13.58 0.65 0.68
N ALA A 138 12.95 0.76 -0.48
CA ALA A 138 13.56 1.17 -1.73
C ALA A 138 12.49 1.73 -2.66
N ARG A 139 12.91 2.44 -3.70
CA ARG A 139 12.05 2.77 -4.84
C ARG A 139 12.49 2.02 -6.08
N PHE A 140 11.54 1.68 -6.92
CA PHE A 140 11.75 0.91 -8.13
C PHE A 140 11.09 1.59 -9.32
N ARG A 141 11.65 1.36 -10.50
CA ARG A 141 11.06 1.76 -11.75
C ARG A 141 11.29 0.66 -12.79
N GLY A 142 10.21 0.14 -13.36
CA GLY A 142 10.24 -0.71 -14.54
C GLY A 142 10.27 0.12 -15.82
N ALA A 143 10.26 -0.54 -16.96
CA ALA A 143 10.20 0.11 -18.26
C ALA A 143 8.86 0.86 -18.46
N ALA A 144 8.86 1.85 -19.33
CA ALA A 144 7.67 2.64 -19.67
C ALA A 144 6.83 2.03 -20.82
N GLY A 145 7.02 0.76 -21.16
CA GLY A 145 6.34 0.08 -22.28
C GLY A 145 4.88 -0.28 -21.96
N GLU A 146 4.05 -0.44 -22.99
CA GLU A 146 2.63 -0.82 -22.87
C GLU A 146 2.40 -2.22 -22.22
N GLN A 147 3.43 -3.04 -22.14
CA GLN A 147 3.42 -4.39 -21.56
C GLN A 147 4.45 -4.50 -20.43
N ASP A 148 4.56 -3.46 -19.58
CA ASP A 148 5.45 -3.55 -18.42
C ASP A 148 4.86 -4.48 -17.37
N GLU A 149 5.24 -5.73 -17.47
CA GLU A 149 4.94 -6.78 -16.49
C GLU A 149 6.09 -6.97 -15.50
N THR A 150 7.00 -6.00 -15.43
CA THR A 150 8.19 -6.06 -14.57
C THR A 150 7.79 -6.15 -13.10
N THR A 151 8.14 -7.25 -12.44
CA THR A 151 7.96 -7.37 -11.00
C THR A 151 9.19 -6.87 -10.26
N PHE A 152 8.99 -6.28 -9.09
CA PHE A 152 10.07 -5.87 -8.21
C PHE A 152 9.66 -6.03 -6.75
N ALA A 153 10.66 -6.21 -5.87
CA ALA A 153 10.41 -6.45 -4.46
C ALA A 153 11.53 -5.94 -3.55
N VAL A 154 11.17 -5.69 -2.30
CA VAL A 154 12.10 -5.63 -1.17
C VAL A 154 11.97 -6.89 -0.33
N GLY A 155 13.08 -7.33 0.27
CA GLY A 155 13.13 -8.54 1.08
C GLY A 155 13.86 -8.35 2.40
N LEU A 156 13.52 -9.16 3.38
CA LEU A 156 14.19 -9.31 4.69
C LEU A 156 14.41 -10.79 4.97
N SER A 157 15.43 -11.10 5.78
CA SER A 157 15.80 -12.47 6.16
C SER A 157 16.37 -13.32 5.01
N GLY A 158 17.12 -12.70 4.09
CA GLY A 158 17.88 -13.41 3.07
C GLY A 158 17.07 -13.81 1.83
N LEU A 159 17.47 -14.95 1.21
CA LEU A 159 16.92 -15.41 -0.05
C LEU A 159 15.51 -15.98 0.09
N ASP A 160 15.28 -16.74 1.14
CA ASP A 160 14.03 -17.46 1.41
C ASP A 160 13.21 -16.80 2.54
N GLY A 161 13.49 -15.53 2.82
CA GLY A 161 12.79 -14.77 3.85
C GLY A 161 11.47 -14.17 3.38
N TYR A 162 11.14 -13.02 3.97
CA TYR A 162 9.95 -12.26 3.59
C TYR A 162 10.22 -11.37 2.38
N ARG A 163 9.25 -11.28 1.47
CA ARG A 163 9.28 -10.37 0.34
C ARG A 163 7.98 -9.60 0.22
N LEU A 164 8.10 -8.32 -0.03
CA LEU A 164 7.00 -7.46 -0.44
C LEU A 164 7.21 -7.15 -1.93
N ARG A 165 6.33 -7.68 -2.78
CA ARG A 165 6.45 -7.65 -4.23
C ARG A 165 5.30 -6.91 -4.89
N VAL A 166 5.59 -6.04 -5.84
CA VAL A 166 4.61 -5.55 -6.80
C VAL A 166 4.53 -6.53 -7.97
N ASN A 167 3.32 -7.00 -8.24
CA ASN A 167 2.99 -7.88 -9.34
C ASN A 167 2.03 -7.16 -10.31
N PRO A 168 2.54 -6.53 -11.38
CA PRO A 168 1.70 -5.77 -12.30
C PRO A 168 0.71 -6.62 -13.08
N GLU A 169 1.09 -7.85 -13.47
CA GLU A 169 0.21 -8.79 -14.19
C GLU A 169 -1.09 -9.05 -13.40
N ARG A 170 -0.97 -9.20 -12.08
CA ARG A 170 -2.11 -9.43 -11.18
C ARG A 170 -2.70 -8.15 -10.61
N GLN A 171 -2.04 -7.01 -10.82
CA GLN A 171 -2.37 -5.72 -10.19
C GLN A 171 -2.44 -5.84 -8.66
N GLN A 172 -1.42 -6.48 -8.06
CA GLN A 172 -1.37 -6.78 -6.64
C GLN A 172 -0.04 -6.38 -6.00
N LEU A 173 -0.14 -5.97 -4.74
CA LEU A 173 0.96 -5.98 -3.79
C LEU A 173 0.87 -7.31 -3.03
N GLU A 174 1.91 -8.11 -3.09
CA GLU A 174 1.96 -9.44 -2.51
C GLU A 174 3.00 -9.49 -1.38
N LEU A 175 2.61 -10.03 -0.24
CA LEU A 175 3.52 -10.42 0.83
C LEU A 175 3.73 -11.92 0.75
N SER A 176 4.99 -12.34 0.67
CA SER A 176 5.34 -13.76 0.68
C SER A 176 6.34 -14.07 1.78
N ARG A 177 6.31 -15.32 2.22
CA ARG A 177 7.37 -15.97 2.99
C ARG A 177 7.88 -17.14 2.17
N ASP A 178 9.19 -17.25 2.00
CA ASP A 178 9.80 -18.18 1.06
C ASP A 178 9.21 -17.95 -0.35
N THR A 179 8.62 -18.96 -0.94
CA THR A 179 7.92 -18.87 -2.23
C THR A 179 6.39 -18.72 -2.11
N ALA A 180 5.84 -18.82 -0.89
CA ALA A 180 4.41 -18.81 -0.65
C ALA A 180 3.89 -17.39 -0.43
N VAL A 181 2.92 -16.95 -1.23
CA VAL A 181 2.19 -15.71 -0.99
C VAL A 181 1.25 -15.94 0.20
N VAL A 182 1.47 -15.20 1.29
CA VAL A 182 0.68 -15.29 2.54
C VAL A 182 -0.42 -14.25 2.60
N GLN A 183 -0.25 -13.13 1.90
CA GLN A 183 -1.26 -12.08 1.80
C GLN A 183 -1.09 -11.27 0.51
N SER A 184 -2.19 -10.75 -0.02
CA SER A 184 -2.16 -9.82 -1.16
C SER A 184 -3.30 -8.81 -1.08
N VAL A 185 -3.08 -7.63 -1.69
CA VAL A 185 -4.09 -6.57 -1.85
C VAL A 185 -3.98 -5.97 -3.24
N PRO A 186 -5.05 -5.39 -3.78
CA PRO A 186 -4.98 -4.65 -5.03
C PRO A 186 -3.97 -3.51 -4.95
N PHE A 187 -3.10 -3.41 -5.94
CA PHE A 187 -2.15 -2.32 -6.11
C PHE A 187 -1.76 -2.18 -7.58
N GLN A 188 -1.76 -0.96 -8.07
CA GLN A 188 -1.36 -0.63 -9.43
C GLN A 188 -0.16 0.31 -9.39
N SER A 189 0.99 -0.17 -9.86
CA SER A 189 2.16 0.68 -10.10
C SER A 189 1.92 1.57 -11.32
N ALA A 190 2.45 2.79 -11.28
CA ALA A 190 2.42 3.68 -12.43
C ALA A 190 3.58 3.35 -13.38
N LEU A 191 3.25 3.04 -14.64
CA LEU A 191 4.23 2.65 -15.66
C LEU A 191 5.32 3.73 -15.85
N GLY A 192 6.58 3.31 -15.86
CA GLY A 192 7.73 4.19 -16.03
C GLY A 192 7.97 5.20 -14.92
N GLN A 193 7.18 5.18 -13.86
CA GLN A 193 7.35 6.02 -12.67
C GLN A 193 7.97 5.24 -11.51
N TRP A 194 8.53 5.96 -10.56
CA TRP A 194 9.04 5.36 -9.34
C TRP A 194 7.89 4.89 -8.44
N THR A 195 8.04 3.69 -7.92
CA THR A 195 7.16 3.07 -6.92
C THR A 195 7.97 2.74 -5.69
N HIS A 196 7.53 3.21 -4.54
CA HIS A 196 8.16 2.96 -3.25
C HIS A 196 7.60 1.72 -2.60
N LEU A 197 8.49 0.93 -1.97
CA LEU A 197 8.14 -0.22 -1.14
C LEU A 197 8.75 -0.06 0.24
N ARG A 198 8.00 -0.46 1.27
CA ARG A 198 8.50 -0.67 2.63
C ARG A 198 7.99 -1.99 3.20
N LEU A 199 8.90 -2.76 3.77
CA LEU A 199 8.63 -4.02 4.46
C LEU A 199 9.28 -3.95 5.84
N GLN A 200 8.56 -4.38 6.89
CA GLN A 200 9.15 -4.52 8.22
C GLN A 200 8.77 -5.84 8.88
N VAL A 201 9.65 -6.30 9.76
CA VAL A 201 9.43 -7.47 10.62
C VAL A 201 9.69 -7.06 12.05
N ARG A 202 8.69 -7.15 12.92
CA ARG A 202 8.77 -6.83 14.34
C ARG A 202 8.42 -8.02 15.20
N THR A 203 9.09 -8.16 16.33
CA THR A 203 8.71 -9.13 17.36
C THR A 203 7.43 -8.70 18.06
N LEU A 204 6.53 -9.64 18.27
CA LEU A 204 5.33 -9.50 19.07
C LEU A 204 5.42 -10.35 20.35
N PRO A 205 4.64 -10.06 21.40
CA PRO A 205 4.52 -10.94 22.54
C PRO A 205 4.10 -12.36 22.13
N GLY A 206 4.61 -13.38 22.82
CA GLY A 206 4.21 -14.77 22.58
C GLY A 206 4.93 -15.47 21.43
N LEU A 207 6.14 -15.06 21.10
CA LEU A 207 6.95 -15.63 20.01
C LEU A 207 6.21 -15.58 18.65
N GLN A 208 5.73 -14.42 18.33
CA GLN A 208 5.09 -14.09 17.07
C GLN A 208 5.79 -12.91 16.42
N TRP A 209 5.63 -12.76 15.12
CA TRP A 209 6.25 -11.70 14.33
C TRP A 209 5.22 -10.99 13.47
N ALA A 210 5.12 -9.68 13.64
CA ALA A 210 4.35 -8.84 12.71
C ALA A 210 5.19 -8.57 11.47
N VAL A 211 4.69 -9.00 10.33
CA VAL A 211 5.24 -8.70 9.00
C VAL A 211 4.31 -7.73 8.32
N GLN A 212 4.82 -6.54 8.02
CA GLN A 212 4.00 -5.42 7.55
C GLN A 212 4.60 -4.83 6.28
N GLY A 213 3.76 -4.56 5.30
CA GLY A 213 4.18 -4.03 4.01
C GLY A 213 3.31 -2.90 3.51
N LYS A 214 3.92 -1.94 2.80
CA LYS A 214 3.20 -0.89 2.08
C LYS A 214 3.93 -0.47 0.82
N ALA A 215 3.15 0.01 -0.15
CA ALA A 215 3.65 0.55 -1.41
C ALA A 215 2.89 1.81 -1.78
N TRP A 216 3.56 2.73 -2.50
CA TRP A 216 2.95 3.94 -3.05
C TRP A 216 3.72 4.43 -4.28
N ASN A 217 3.03 5.07 -5.19
CA ASN A 217 3.65 5.68 -6.36
C ASN A 217 4.29 7.03 -6.00
N GLU A 218 5.33 7.45 -6.71
CA GLU A 218 6.09 8.70 -6.48
C GLU A 218 5.20 9.95 -6.38
N SER A 219 4.09 9.98 -7.12
CA SER A 219 3.12 11.09 -7.10
C SER A 219 2.22 11.12 -5.86
N GLN A 220 2.31 10.11 -4.99
CA GLN A 220 1.50 9.94 -3.80
C GLN A 220 2.33 10.19 -2.53
N GLN A 221 1.67 10.57 -1.46
CA GLN A 221 2.31 10.57 -0.14
C GLN A 221 2.40 9.14 0.39
N GLU A 222 3.44 8.88 1.18
CA GLU A 222 3.57 7.62 1.89
C GLU A 222 2.34 7.38 2.78
N PRO A 223 1.67 6.21 2.66
CA PRO A 223 0.57 5.86 3.54
C PRO A 223 1.03 5.80 5.01
N GLU A 224 0.26 6.40 5.93
CA GLU A 224 0.54 6.28 7.38
C GLU A 224 0.36 4.85 7.86
N ALA A 225 -0.72 4.19 7.44
CA ALA A 225 -1.00 2.80 7.79
C ALA A 225 -0.25 1.81 6.90
N TRP A 226 0.03 0.64 7.44
CA TRP A 226 0.50 -0.49 6.66
C TRP A 226 -0.63 -1.03 5.78
N THR A 227 -0.32 -1.30 4.51
CA THR A 227 -1.31 -1.81 3.55
C THR A 227 -1.55 -3.31 3.70
N LEU A 228 -0.49 -4.03 4.07
CA LEU A 228 -0.50 -5.46 4.36
C LEU A 228 0.03 -5.69 5.77
N GLU A 229 -0.66 -6.53 6.54
CA GLU A 229 -0.23 -6.96 7.86
C GLU A 229 -0.51 -8.45 8.04
N TRP A 230 0.51 -9.19 8.38
CA TRP A 230 0.44 -10.62 8.63
C TRP A 230 1.21 -10.99 9.90
N THR A 231 0.68 -11.94 10.68
CA THR A 231 1.35 -12.45 11.87
C THR A 231 1.92 -13.83 11.57
N ASP A 232 3.24 -13.93 11.68
CA ASP A 232 3.93 -15.21 11.59
C ASP A 232 4.13 -15.81 12.97
N THR A 233 4.00 -17.13 13.07
CA THR A 233 4.27 -17.93 14.29
C THR A 233 5.57 -18.70 14.20
N ALA A 234 6.20 -18.73 13.03
CA ALA A 234 7.51 -19.36 12.85
C ALA A 234 8.60 -18.28 12.87
N LYS A 235 9.66 -18.52 13.63
CA LYS A 235 10.75 -17.57 13.78
C LYS A 235 11.37 -17.23 12.42
N PRO A 236 11.59 -15.92 12.12
CA PRO A 236 12.32 -15.50 10.93
C PRO A 236 13.76 -16.05 10.94
N GLU A 237 14.26 -16.40 9.77
CA GLU A 237 15.64 -16.81 9.61
C GLU A 237 16.60 -15.63 9.62
N LEU A 238 17.85 -15.89 9.91
CA LEU A 238 18.93 -14.92 9.86
C LEU A 238 19.32 -14.67 8.40
N GLY A 239 19.23 -13.43 7.91
CA GLY A 239 19.61 -13.10 6.56
C GLY A 239 19.70 -11.60 6.31
N GLN A 240 20.31 -11.22 5.20
CA GLN A 240 20.44 -9.82 4.78
C GLN A 240 19.14 -9.29 4.19
N ALA A 241 19.00 -7.96 4.16
CA ALA A 241 18.00 -7.30 3.35
C ALA A 241 18.33 -7.44 1.86
N ALA A 242 17.31 -7.31 1.00
CA ALA A 242 17.46 -7.46 -0.43
C ALA A 242 16.54 -6.52 -1.22
N VAL A 243 16.96 -6.21 -2.44
CA VAL A 243 16.09 -5.72 -3.52
C VAL A 243 16.10 -6.72 -4.66
N TRP A 244 14.95 -6.90 -5.30
CA TRP A 244 14.72 -7.89 -6.36
C TRP A 244 14.02 -7.26 -7.54
N GLY A 245 14.30 -7.80 -8.74
CA GLY A 245 13.61 -7.45 -9.96
C GLY A 245 13.53 -8.63 -10.91
N THR A 246 12.38 -8.78 -11.58
CA THR A 246 12.18 -9.77 -12.64
C THR A 246 11.64 -9.03 -13.85
N PRO A 247 12.50 -8.68 -14.81
CA PRO A 247 12.08 -8.04 -16.04
C PRO A 247 11.35 -9.06 -16.92
N LEU A 248 10.08 -8.84 -17.21
CA LEU A 248 9.31 -9.71 -18.09
C LEU A 248 9.43 -9.30 -19.56
N GLY A 249 9.49 -7.98 -19.82
CA GLY A 249 9.65 -7.41 -21.15
C GLY A 249 11.09 -7.35 -21.69
N GLY A 250 12.10 -7.73 -20.89
CA GLY A 250 13.51 -7.65 -21.31
C GLY A 250 14.15 -6.28 -21.12
N GLU A 251 13.48 -5.36 -20.41
CA GLU A 251 14.03 -4.08 -19.99
C GLU A 251 14.54 -4.20 -18.52
N PRO A 252 15.62 -3.48 -18.16
CA PRO A 252 16.18 -3.57 -16.82
C PRO A 252 15.24 -2.98 -15.76
N VAL A 253 15.42 -3.43 -14.50
CA VAL A 253 14.72 -2.88 -13.35
C VAL A 253 15.64 -1.89 -12.63
N ALA A 254 15.20 -0.64 -12.52
CA ALA A 254 15.89 0.35 -11.73
C ALA A 254 15.48 0.27 -10.25
N ALA A 255 16.46 0.36 -9.33
CA ALA A 255 16.24 0.44 -7.90
C ALA A 255 17.07 1.58 -7.32
N ASP A 256 16.53 2.32 -6.35
CA ASP A 256 17.19 3.47 -5.76
C ASP A 256 16.69 3.76 -4.34
N ASP A 257 17.30 4.72 -3.66
CA ASP A 257 16.95 5.14 -2.30
C ASP A 257 16.82 3.95 -1.32
N ILE A 258 17.77 3.02 -1.43
CA ILE A 258 17.78 1.80 -0.62
C ILE A 258 18.12 2.15 0.83
N ARG A 259 17.26 1.76 1.76
CA ARG A 259 17.42 2.05 3.19
C ARG A 259 17.07 0.84 4.06
N LEU A 260 17.76 0.74 5.18
CA LEU A 260 17.47 -0.25 6.23
C LEU A 260 17.44 0.45 7.57
N TRP A 261 16.41 0.23 8.36
CA TRP A 261 16.24 0.80 9.70
C TRP A 261 16.11 -0.30 10.74
N LEU A 262 16.55 0.01 11.95
CA LEU A 262 16.13 -0.71 13.15
C LEU A 262 14.71 -0.30 13.51
N VAL A 263 13.89 -1.24 13.92
CA VAL A 263 12.55 -1.02 14.46
C VAL A 263 12.36 -1.83 15.74
N ASP A 264 11.65 -1.26 16.70
CA ASP A 264 11.35 -1.87 17.99
C ASP A 264 10.25 -2.95 17.89
#